data_f88ed6a0dded2b9b862158deae83fdaa
#
_entry.id   f88ed6a0dded2b9b862158deae83fdaa
#
_cell.length_a   1.000
_cell.length_b   1.000
_cell.length_c   1.000
_cell.angle_alpha   90.00
_cell.angle_beta   90.00
_cell.angle_gamma   90.00
#
_symmetry.space_group_name_H-M   'P 1'
#
loop_
_entity.id
_entity.type
_entity.pdbx_description
1 polymer ?
#
loop_
_entity_poly.entity_id
_entity_poly.type
_entity_poly.pdbx_seq_one_letter_code
_entity_poly.pdbx_strand_id
1 'polypeptide(L)'
;MKRLKTVWTGLMWCWVMCLVGGSGVAVAAPERVVTKTVVVNATLDQTWEAWTTRAGITSFFAPDAKIEARVGGPFQIYMDPDAEPGAKGADDMRFMALQPMSMLSFDWNAPPILPLARAQRTFVVVRLEAVDEKSTRVTLTHTGWGNGGEWDQAFDYFDRSWGTVLDNLKRRFDAGPRDWTVWLQQLKVMRSAKSKKQ
;
A
#
# COMPACT_ATOMS: atom_id res chain seq x y z
N MET A 1 89.78 -7.85 -43.79
CA MET A 1 89.42 -7.68 -42.35
C MET A 1 88.21 -6.75 -42.24
N LYS A 2 87.03 -7.25 -42.18
CA LYS A 2 85.78 -6.45 -41.94
C LYS A 2 84.98 -7.12 -40.85
N ARG A 3 84.80 -6.40 -39.73
CA ARG A 3 84.03 -6.86 -38.56
C ARG A 3 82.53 -6.73 -38.83
N LEU A 4 81.83 -7.83 -38.75
CA LEU A 4 80.33 -7.86 -38.74
C LEU A 4 79.83 -7.40 -37.35
N LYS A 5 78.99 -6.38 -37.35
CA LYS A 5 78.20 -5.98 -36.15
C LYS A 5 76.84 -6.68 -36.16
N THR A 6 76.59 -7.53 -35.19
CA THR A 6 75.32 -8.17 -34.96
C THR A 6 74.39 -7.20 -34.22
N VAL A 7 73.26 -6.88 -34.85
CA VAL A 7 72.19 -6.05 -34.22
C VAL A 7 71.17 -7.03 -33.61
N TRP A 8 71.01 -6.93 -32.29
CA TRP A 8 69.97 -7.63 -31.56
C TRP A 8 68.70 -6.74 -31.54
N THR A 9 67.65 -7.19 -32.25
CA THR A 9 66.30 -6.62 -32.14
C THR A 9 65.53 -7.39 -31.08
N GLY A 10 65.34 -6.71 -29.92
CA GLY A 10 64.50 -7.20 -28.83
C GLY A 10 63.01 -7.02 -29.20
N LEU A 11 62.28 -8.13 -29.33
CA LEU A 11 60.81 -8.10 -29.39
C LEU A 11 60.26 -7.89 -27.98
N MET A 12 59.70 -6.71 -27.75
CA MET A 12 58.95 -6.39 -26.55
C MET A 12 57.51 -6.89 -26.71
N TRP A 13 57.18 -7.99 -26.05
CA TRP A 13 55.82 -8.50 -25.98
C TRP A 13 55.02 -7.64 -24.98
N CYS A 14 54.13 -6.79 -25.49
CA CYS A 14 53.12 -6.08 -24.73
C CYS A 14 52.02 -7.06 -24.35
N TRP A 15 51.96 -7.48 -23.09
CA TRP A 15 50.83 -8.19 -22.54
C TRP A 15 49.70 -7.17 -22.28
N VAL A 16 48.69 -7.15 -23.17
CA VAL A 16 47.42 -6.43 -22.91
C VAL A 16 46.59 -7.31 -22.00
N MET A 17 46.61 -6.98 -20.70
CA MET A 17 45.64 -7.54 -19.76
C MET A 17 44.27 -6.94 -20.04
N CYS A 18 43.40 -7.65 -20.74
CA CYS A 18 41.97 -7.34 -20.79
C CYS A 18 41.34 -7.61 -19.42
N LEU A 19 41.19 -6.58 -18.60
CA LEU A 19 40.31 -6.59 -17.44
C LEU A 19 38.86 -6.72 -17.94
N VAL A 20 38.36 -7.95 -18.03
CA VAL A 20 36.92 -8.22 -18.17
C VAL A 20 36.29 -7.83 -16.84
N GLY A 21 35.87 -6.57 -16.74
CA GLY A 21 35.02 -6.08 -15.67
C GLY A 21 33.68 -6.81 -15.75
N GLY A 22 33.49 -7.85 -14.97
CA GLY A 22 32.20 -8.50 -14.80
C GLY A 22 31.22 -7.51 -14.19
N SER A 23 30.39 -6.87 -15.03
CA SER A 23 29.23 -6.11 -14.55
C SER A 23 28.25 -7.13 -13.90
N GLY A 24 28.37 -7.30 -12.59
CA GLY A 24 27.40 -8.05 -11.82
C GLY A 24 26.02 -7.39 -12.00
N VAL A 25 25.13 -8.06 -12.71
CA VAL A 25 23.71 -7.65 -12.75
C VAL A 25 23.19 -7.81 -11.34
N ALA A 26 22.99 -6.68 -10.63
CA ALA A 26 22.29 -6.70 -9.36
C ALA A 26 20.86 -7.15 -9.62
N VAL A 27 20.55 -8.40 -9.28
CA VAL A 27 19.17 -8.88 -9.27
C VAL A 27 18.47 -8.14 -8.15
N ALA A 28 17.50 -7.28 -8.50
CA ALA A 28 16.67 -6.59 -7.51
C ALA A 28 15.93 -7.66 -6.66
N ALA A 29 15.91 -7.46 -5.36
CA ALA A 29 15.10 -8.30 -4.48
C ALA A 29 13.63 -8.27 -4.97
N PRO A 30 12.89 -9.38 -4.88
CA PRO A 30 11.50 -9.42 -5.29
C PRO A 30 10.70 -8.37 -4.53
N GLU A 31 9.82 -7.66 -5.26
CA GLU A 31 8.97 -6.64 -4.67
C GLU A 31 8.07 -7.27 -3.59
N ARG A 32 7.99 -6.62 -2.44
CA ARG A 32 7.08 -7.01 -1.36
C ARG A 32 5.66 -6.57 -1.73
N VAL A 33 4.72 -7.50 -1.69
CA VAL A 33 3.32 -7.24 -2.03
C VAL A 33 2.41 -7.88 -0.99
N VAL A 34 1.46 -7.11 -0.46
CA VAL A 34 0.34 -7.66 0.31
C VAL A 34 -0.83 -7.87 -0.63
N THR A 35 -1.36 -9.09 -0.69
CA THR A 35 -2.57 -9.40 -1.48
C THR A 35 -3.59 -10.09 -0.58
N LYS A 36 -4.83 -9.57 -0.57
CA LYS A 36 -5.97 -10.15 0.14
C LYS A 36 -7.16 -10.26 -0.82
N THR A 37 -7.92 -11.33 -0.68
CA THR A 37 -9.10 -11.56 -1.52
C THR A 37 -10.28 -12.03 -0.68
N VAL A 38 -11.47 -11.55 -0.99
CA VAL A 38 -12.74 -11.98 -0.39
C VAL A 38 -13.82 -12.07 -1.47
N VAL A 39 -14.77 -12.94 -1.30
CA VAL A 39 -16.03 -12.93 -2.05
C VAL A 39 -17.13 -12.38 -1.14
N VAL A 40 -17.83 -11.37 -1.61
CA VAL A 40 -18.92 -10.70 -0.90
C VAL A 40 -20.28 -11.03 -1.56
N ASN A 41 -21.35 -11.14 -0.79
CA ASN A 41 -22.71 -11.37 -1.25
C ASN A 41 -23.34 -10.02 -1.69
N ALA A 42 -22.81 -9.45 -2.76
CA ALA A 42 -23.24 -8.15 -3.31
C ALA A 42 -22.92 -8.08 -4.81
N THR A 43 -23.75 -7.34 -5.54
CA THR A 43 -23.50 -7.05 -6.96
C THR A 43 -22.25 -6.18 -7.14
N LEU A 44 -21.74 -6.09 -8.38
CA LEU A 44 -20.64 -5.16 -8.72
C LEU A 44 -20.97 -3.73 -8.33
N ASP A 45 -22.19 -3.25 -8.62
CA ASP A 45 -22.63 -1.88 -8.30
C ASP A 45 -22.60 -1.62 -6.80
N GLN A 46 -23.17 -2.52 -6.00
CA GLN A 46 -23.17 -2.40 -4.54
C GLN A 46 -21.76 -2.41 -3.96
N THR A 47 -20.89 -3.27 -4.51
CA THR A 47 -19.49 -3.37 -4.08
C THR A 47 -18.70 -2.13 -4.49
N TRP A 48 -18.93 -1.60 -5.71
CA TRP A 48 -18.34 -0.34 -6.18
C TRP A 48 -18.76 0.83 -5.30
N GLU A 49 -20.05 0.98 -5.01
CA GLU A 49 -20.59 2.01 -4.12
C GLU A 49 -19.97 1.95 -2.73
N ALA A 50 -19.78 0.74 -2.18
CA ALA A 50 -19.14 0.55 -0.88
C ALA A 50 -17.72 1.15 -0.82
N TRP A 51 -16.96 1.13 -1.91
CA TRP A 51 -15.60 1.67 -1.98
C TRP A 51 -15.51 3.12 -2.44
N THR A 52 -16.54 3.65 -3.09
CA THR A 52 -16.46 4.95 -3.79
C THR A 52 -17.34 6.04 -3.20
N THR A 53 -18.06 5.74 -2.11
CA THR A 53 -18.88 6.73 -1.41
C THR A 53 -18.50 6.81 0.07
N ARG A 54 -18.74 7.98 0.70
CA ARG A 54 -18.55 8.13 2.14
C ARG A 54 -19.44 7.15 2.92
N ALA A 55 -20.72 7.03 2.56
CA ALA A 55 -21.65 6.10 3.19
C ALA A 55 -21.19 4.64 3.07
N GLY A 56 -20.69 4.26 1.89
CA GLY A 56 -20.10 2.95 1.65
C GLY A 56 -18.92 2.68 2.56
N ILE A 57 -17.91 3.54 2.56
CA ILE A 57 -16.71 3.41 3.40
C ILE A 57 -17.06 3.35 4.89
N THR A 58 -17.94 4.21 5.36
CA THR A 58 -18.30 4.22 6.79
C THR A 58 -19.12 3.00 7.22
N SER A 59 -19.63 2.24 6.28
CA SER A 59 -20.36 1.00 6.58
C SER A 59 -19.45 -0.20 6.92
N PHE A 60 -18.12 -0.13 6.63
CA PHE A 60 -17.22 -1.26 6.90
C PHE A 60 -15.78 -0.89 7.26
N PHE A 61 -15.25 0.23 6.74
CA PHE A 61 -13.82 0.51 6.82
C PHE A 61 -13.46 1.40 8.01
N ALA A 62 -14.11 2.53 8.17
CA ALA A 62 -13.80 3.52 9.22
C ALA A 62 -15.04 4.29 9.67
N PRO A 63 -15.03 4.90 10.88
CA PRO A 63 -16.18 5.67 11.37
C PRO A 63 -16.45 6.95 10.59
N ASP A 64 -15.45 7.51 9.90
CA ASP A 64 -15.62 8.66 9.02
C ASP A 64 -14.64 8.63 7.84
N ALA A 65 -14.96 9.38 6.77
CA ALA A 65 -14.16 9.44 5.56
C ALA A 65 -14.49 10.70 4.75
N LYS A 66 -13.53 11.12 3.90
CA LYS A 66 -13.77 12.09 2.82
C LYS A 66 -13.50 11.40 1.49
N ILE A 67 -14.54 11.21 0.68
CA ILE A 67 -14.50 10.44 -0.56
C ILE A 67 -15.09 11.26 -1.70
N GLU A 68 -14.31 11.45 -2.77
CA GLU A 68 -14.76 11.98 -4.05
C GLU A 68 -14.23 11.08 -5.16
N ALA A 69 -15.06 10.22 -5.72
CA ALA A 69 -14.68 9.18 -6.68
C ALA A 69 -14.33 9.75 -8.06
N ARG A 70 -13.23 10.45 -8.15
CA ARG A 70 -12.58 10.95 -9.36
C ARG A 70 -11.06 10.87 -9.22
N VAL A 71 -10.34 10.77 -10.31
CA VAL A 71 -8.86 10.78 -10.30
C VAL A 71 -8.37 12.08 -9.63
N GLY A 72 -7.45 11.93 -8.68
CA GLY A 72 -6.95 13.03 -7.84
C GLY A 72 -7.91 13.48 -6.74
N GLY A 73 -9.15 12.97 -6.70
CA GLY A 73 -10.11 13.24 -5.62
C GLY A 73 -9.71 12.60 -4.31
N PRO A 74 -10.18 13.14 -3.17
CA PRO A 74 -9.85 12.58 -1.85
C PRO A 74 -10.36 11.15 -1.68
N PHE A 75 -9.49 10.30 -1.13
CA PHE A 75 -9.78 8.99 -0.57
C PHE A 75 -9.23 8.94 0.85
N GLN A 76 -9.81 9.75 1.74
CA GLN A 76 -9.30 9.90 3.11
C GLN A 76 -10.15 9.09 4.08
N ILE A 77 -9.48 8.27 4.88
CA ILE A 77 -10.09 7.32 5.81
C ILE A 77 -9.75 7.75 7.24
N TYR A 78 -10.76 8.08 8.02
CA TYR A 78 -10.60 8.60 9.37
C TYR A 78 -10.93 7.54 10.42
N MET A 79 -9.89 6.83 10.89
CA MET A 79 -10.01 5.83 11.96
C MET A 79 -10.24 6.49 13.33
N ASP A 80 -9.69 7.68 13.55
CA ASP A 80 -9.98 8.58 14.66
C ASP A 80 -10.39 9.96 14.12
N PRO A 81 -11.69 10.21 13.90
CA PRO A 81 -12.16 11.46 13.32
C PRO A 81 -11.82 12.71 14.14
N ASP A 82 -11.66 12.56 15.46
CA ASP A 82 -11.39 13.67 16.40
C ASP A 82 -9.88 13.88 16.63
N ALA A 83 -9.00 13.11 15.99
CA ALA A 83 -7.56 13.34 16.08
C ALA A 83 -7.15 14.61 15.32
N GLU A 84 -5.95 15.11 15.62
CA GLU A 84 -5.36 16.24 14.91
C GLU A 84 -5.22 15.95 13.40
N PRO A 85 -5.30 16.97 12.55
CA PRO A 85 -5.03 16.83 11.12
C PRO A 85 -3.69 16.11 10.86
N GLY A 86 -3.68 15.15 9.95
CA GLY A 86 -2.52 14.31 9.68
C GLY A 86 -2.40 13.07 10.57
N ALA A 87 -3.22 12.94 11.62
CA ALA A 87 -3.23 11.80 12.54
C ALA A 87 -4.56 11.05 12.61
N LYS A 88 -5.55 11.41 11.76
CA LYS A 88 -6.89 10.79 11.76
C LYS A 88 -6.89 9.37 11.22
N GLY A 89 -5.91 9.02 10.42
CA GLY A 89 -5.80 7.72 9.76
C GLY A 89 -5.04 7.85 8.44
N ALA A 90 -5.72 7.70 7.33
CA ALA A 90 -5.18 7.92 5.99
C ALA A 90 -5.57 9.33 5.49
N ASP A 91 -4.95 10.33 6.12
CA ASP A 91 -5.12 11.74 5.75
C ASP A 91 -4.42 12.02 4.40
N ASP A 92 -4.99 12.92 3.60
CA ASP A 92 -4.46 13.41 2.32
C ASP A 92 -4.30 12.34 1.22
N MET A 93 -4.89 11.17 1.39
CA MET A 93 -4.89 10.13 0.36
C MET A 93 -5.85 10.49 -0.77
N ARG A 94 -5.51 10.03 -1.98
CA ARG A 94 -6.24 10.36 -3.20
C ARG A 94 -6.45 9.13 -4.08
N PHE A 95 -7.54 9.15 -4.83
CA PHE A 95 -7.70 8.22 -5.94
C PHE A 95 -6.64 8.47 -7.02
N MET A 96 -5.96 7.41 -7.45
CA MET A 96 -4.94 7.44 -8.49
C MET A 96 -5.52 7.00 -9.86
N ALA A 97 -6.40 6.01 -9.84
CA ALA A 97 -7.13 5.56 -11.03
C ALA A 97 -8.50 5.00 -10.64
N LEU A 98 -9.45 5.10 -11.56
CA LEU A 98 -10.80 4.59 -11.43
C LEU A 98 -11.24 4.00 -12.78
N GLN A 99 -11.61 2.73 -12.77
CA GLN A 99 -12.30 2.04 -13.86
C GLN A 99 -13.63 1.55 -13.28
N PRO A 100 -14.74 2.22 -13.55
CA PRO A 100 -16.02 1.91 -12.93
C PRO A 100 -16.36 0.42 -12.98
N MET A 101 -16.87 -0.11 -11.88
CA MET A 101 -17.26 -1.52 -11.68
C MET A 101 -16.11 -2.54 -11.83
N SER A 102 -14.87 -2.12 -12.04
CA SER A 102 -13.74 -3.03 -12.29
C SER A 102 -12.56 -2.79 -11.35
N MET A 103 -12.13 -1.53 -11.21
CA MET A 103 -10.92 -1.24 -10.47
C MET A 103 -10.92 0.19 -9.90
N LEU A 104 -10.40 0.32 -8.70
CA LEU A 104 -9.98 1.60 -8.14
C LEU A 104 -8.58 1.46 -7.55
N SER A 105 -7.82 2.54 -7.57
CA SER A 105 -6.53 2.62 -6.89
C SER A 105 -6.38 3.96 -6.18
N PHE A 106 -5.62 3.91 -5.08
CA PHE A 106 -5.34 5.10 -4.26
C PHE A 106 -3.93 5.01 -3.66
N ASP A 107 -3.35 6.17 -3.38
CA ASP A 107 -2.13 6.22 -2.58
C ASP A 107 -2.44 5.94 -1.10
N TRP A 108 -1.43 5.51 -0.34
CA TRP A 108 -1.61 5.13 1.05
C TRP A 108 -0.41 5.54 1.91
N ASN A 109 -0.62 5.69 3.21
CA ASN A 109 0.43 6.02 4.17
C ASN A 109 0.45 5.05 5.36
N ALA A 110 1.59 4.96 6.04
CA ALA A 110 1.72 4.17 7.25
C ALA A 110 0.97 4.82 8.44
N PRO A 111 0.68 4.05 9.51
CA PRO A 111 0.09 4.58 10.73
C PRO A 111 0.93 5.71 11.34
N PRO A 112 0.31 6.66 12.11
CA PRO A 112 1.03 7.78 12.74
C PRO A 112 2.18 7.39 13.66
N ILE A 113 2.18 6.17 14.19
CA ILE A 113 3.26 5.62 15.04
C ILE A 113 4.52 5.21 14.27
N LEU A 114 4.49 5.24 12.93
CA LEU A 114 5.60 4.92 12.02
C LEU A 114 5.92 6.15 11.15
N PRO A 115 6.46 7.24 11.72
CA PRO A 115 6.57 8.54 11.05
C PRO A 115 7.48 8.53 9.81
N LEU A 116 8.55 7.74 9.79
CA LEU A 116 9.47 7.67 8.64
C LEU A 116 8.82 6.97 7.43
N ALA A 117 8.14 5.85 7.67
CA ALA A 117 7.37 5.18 6.63
C ALA A 117 6.15 6.00 6.21
N ARG A 118 5.49 6.70 7.18
CA ARG A 118 4.33 7.56 6.92
C ARG A 118 4.64 8.76 6.04
N ALA A 119 5.84 9.31 6.10
CA ALA A 119 6.28 10.45 5.26
C ALA A 119 6.36 10.09 3.76
N GLN A 120 6.29 8.80 3.43
CA GLN A 120 6.34 8.28 2.07
C GLN A 120 4.97 7.72 1.67
N ARG A 121 4.82 7.35 0.39
CA ARG A 121 3.56 6.81 -0.14
C ARG A 121 3.76 5.39 -0.65
N THR A 122 2.75 4.57 -0.38
CA THR A 122 2.54 3.26 -0.98
C THR A 122 1.27 3.30 -1.83
N PHE A 123 0.96 2.24 -2.56
CA PHE A 123 -0.16 2.22 -3.49
C PHE A 123 -1.03 0.99 -3.28
N VAL A 124 -2.33 1.21 -3.27
CA VAL A 124 -3.32 0.16 -3.16
C VAL A 124 -4.15 0.09 -4.44
N VAL A 125 -4.37 -1.11 -4.93
CA VAL A 125 -5.29 -1.40 -6.03
C VAL A 125 -6.36 -2.35 -5.51
N VAL A 126 -7.61 -2.00 -5.73
CA VAL A 126 -8.78 -2.86 -5.45
C VAL A 126 -9.40 -3.23 -6.79
N ARG A 127 -9.51 -4.53 -7.08
CA ARG A 127 -10.17 -5.07 -8.27
C ARG A 127 -11.46 -5.75 -7.88
N LEU A 128 -12.47 -5.55 -8.71
CA LEU A 128 -13.80 -6.12 -8.54
C LEU A 128 -14.12 -7.00 -9.74
N GLU A 129 -14.55 -8.24 -9.47
CA GLU A 129 -14.92 -9.22 -10.48
C GLU A 129 -16.25 -9.87 -10.10
N ALA A 130 -17.24 -9.86 -10.98
CA ALA A 130 -18.46 -10.61 -10.75
C ALA A 130 -18.12 -12.11 -10.70
N VAL A 131 -18.54 -12.77 -9.64
CA VAL A 131 -18.52 -14.25 -9.54
C VAL A 131 -19.81 -14.80 -10.13
N ASP A 132 -20.93 -14.14 -9.81
CA ASP A 132 -22.26 -14.32 -10.36
C ASP A 132 -23.06 -13.00 -10.25
N GLU A 133 -24.37 -13.04 -10.51
CA GLU A 133 -25.27 -11.87 -10.48
C GLU A 133 -25.38 -11.22 -9.09
N LYS A 134 -25.06 -11.94 -8.01
CA LYS A 134 -25.28 -11.53 -6.61
C LYS A 134 -24.00 -11.55 -5.77
N SER A 135 -22.88 -11.96 -6.35
CA SER A 135 -21.61 -12.04 -5.64
C SER A 135 -20.45 -11.47 -6.42
N THR A 136 -19.56 -10.77 -5.70
CA THR A 136 -18.38 -10.09 -6.26
C THR A 136 -17.14 -10.56 -5.53
N ARG A 137 -16.10 -10.91 -6.30
CA ARG A 137 -14.73 -11.07 -5.79
C ARG A 137 -14.06 -9.72 -5.70
N VAL A 138 -13.52 -9.43 -4.53
CA VAL A 138 -12.73 -8.22 -4.24
C VAL A 138 -11.30 -8.66 -3.97
N THR A 139 -10.36 -8.22 -4.79
CA THR A 139 -8.91 -8.44 -4.60
C THR A 139 -8.23 -7.11 -4.33
N LEU A 140 -7.61 -7.00 -3.16
CA LEU A 140 -6.82 -5.85 -2.76
C LEU A 140 -5.34 -6.21 -2.85
N THR A 141 -4.57 -5.37 -3.56
CA THR A 141 -3.11 -5.48 -3.68
C THR A 141 -2.48 -4.19 -3.18
N HIS A 142 -1.49 -4.28 -2.28
CA HIS A 142 -0.78 -3.14 -1.71
C HIS A 142 0.72 -3.29 -1.97
N THR A 143 1.32 -2.33 -2.65
CA THR A 143 2.71 -2.32 -3.13
C THR A 143 3.43 -1.02 -2.80
N GLY A 144 4.71 -0.91 -3.20
CA GLY A 144 5.52 0.29 -3.00
C GLY A 144 6.18 0.34 -1.63
N TRP A 145 6.46 -0.81 -1.03
CA TRP A 145 7.11 -0.93 0.27
C TRP A 145 8.60 -0.66 0.19
N GLY A 146 9.12 0.11 1.15
CA GLY A 146 10.54 0.14 1.44
C GLY A 146 11.01 -1.12 2.20
N ASN A 147 12.28 -1.12 2.63
CA ASN A 147 12.90 -2.24 3.34
C ASN A 147 13.48 -1.80 4.68
N GLY A 148 13.39 -2.68 5.68
CA GLY A 148 13.98 -2.50 7.01
C GLY A 148 13.23 -1.51 7.90
N GLY A 149 13.52 -1.53 9.20
CA GLY A 149 13.04 -0.57 10.18
C GLY A 149 11.52 -0.44 10.24
N GLU A 150 11.01 0.80 10.09
CA GLU A 150 9.57 1.06 10.10
C GLU A 150 8.83 0.44 8.91
N TRP A 151 9.50 0.18 7.78
CA TRP A 151 8.88 -0.44 6.62
C TRP A 151 8.47 -1.89 6.90
N ASP A 152 9.28 -2.64 7.65
CA ASP A 152 8.92 -4.01 8.02
C ASP A 152 7.71 -4.01 8.96
N GLN A 153 7.70 -3.08 9.93
CA GLN A 153 6.56 -2.91 10.82
C GLN A 153 5.29 -2.49 10.07
N ALA A 154 5.41 -1.58 9.10
CA ALA A 154 4.30 -1.14 8.27
C ALA A 154 3.75 -2.28 7.40
N PHE A 155 4.61 -3.07 6.79
CA PHE A 155 4.23 -4.24 6.00
C PHE A 155 3.43 -5.24 6.83
N ASP A 156 3.95 -5.65 7.99
CA ASP A 156 3.31 -6.59 8.91
C ASP A 156 1.98 -6.05 9.46
N TYR A 157 1.91 -4.75 9.72
CA TYR A 157 0.69 -4.08 10.14
C TYR A 157 -0.38 -4.19 9.05
N PHE A 158 -0.06 -3.85 7.80
CA PHE A 158 -1.04 -3.84 6.73
C PHE A 158 -1.37 -5.24 6.22
N ASP A 159 -0.46 -6.21 6.32
CA ASP A 159 -0.79 -7.60 6.01
C ASP A 159 -1.96 -8.10 6.88
N ARG A 160 -1.99 -7.75 8.16
CA ARG A 160 -3.11 -8.08 9.06
C ARG A 160 -4.33 -7.18 8.85
N SER A 161 -4.11 -5.87 8.71
CA SER A 161 -5.20 -4.88 8.69
C SER A 161 -6.07 -5.01 7.46
N TRP A 162 -5.50 -5.29 6.28
CA TRP A 162 -6.28 -5.48 5.06
C TRP A 162 -7.18 -6.72 5.12
N GLY A 163 -6.73 -7.79 5.79
CA GLY A 163 -7.61 -8.92 6.09
C GLY A 163 -8.84 -8.49 6.88
N THR A 164 -8.63 -7.73 7.97
CA THR A 164 -9.74 -7.20 8.80
C THR A 164 -10.68 -6.29 8.00
N VAL A 165 -10.15 -5.44 7.13
CA VAL A 165 -10.97 -4.54 6.29
C VAL A 165 -11.85 -5.34 5.34
N LEU A 166 -11.31 -6.35 4.66
CA LEU A 166 -12.08 -7.19 3.75
C LEU A 166 -13.10 -8.09 4.48
N ASP A 167 -12.78 -8.58 5.68
CA ASP A 167 -13.73 -9.31 6.53
C ASP A 167 -14.89 -8.40 6.99
N ASN A 168 -14.62 -7.14 7.28
CA ASN A 168 -15.65 -6.15 7.60
C ASN A 168 -16.53 -5.86 6.37
N LEU A 169 -15.94 -5.75 5.17
CA LEU A 169 -16.69 -5.58 3.94
C LEU A 169 -17.63 -6.77 3.70
N LYS A 170 -17.13 -7.99 3.91
CA LYS A 170 -17.99 -9.19 3.82
C LYS A 170 -19.13 -9.13 4.83
N ARG A 171 -18.84 -8.87 6.09
CA ARG A 171 -19.87 -8.76 7.15
C ARG A 171 -20.90 -7.67 6.87
N ARG A 172 -20.47 -6.56 6.29
CA ARG A 172 -21.39 -5.47 5.92
C ARG A 172 -22.48 -5.97 4.99
N PHE A 173 -22.15 -6.83 4.04
CA PHE A 173 -23.14 -7.40 3.12
C PHE A 173 -23.92 -8.58 3.70
N ASP A 174 -23.35 -9.33 4.64
CA ASP A 174 -23.99 -10.47 5.28
C ASP A 174 -24.90 -10.04 6.46
N ALA A 175 -24.53 -9.00 7.21
CA ALA A 175 -25.16 -8.63 8.49
C ALA A 175 -25.51 -7.13 8.63
N GLY A 176 -25.23 -6.32 7.61
CA GLY A 176 -25.46 -4.87 7.63
C GLY A 176 -24.27 -4.02 8.03
N PRO A 177 -24.43 -2.69 8.03
CA PRO A 177 -23.36 -1.73 8.33
C PRO A 177 -22.75 -1.95 9.71
N ARG A 178 -21.43 -1.70 9.80
CA ARG A 178 -20.72 -1.78 11.06
C ARG A 178 -21.12 -0.63 12.00
N ASP A 179 -21.43 -0.97 13.25
CA ASP A 179 -21.58 0.00 14.34
C ASP A 179 -20.19 0.38 14.89
N TRP A 180 -19.90 1.67 14.87
CA TRP A 180 -18.63 2.24 15.33
C TRP A 180 -18.69 2.76 16.77
N THR A 181 -19.81 2.65 17.48
CA THR A 181 -20.03 3.22 18.83
C THR A 181 -18.96 2.75 19.81
N VAL A 182 -18.70 1.46 19.88
CA VAL A 182 -17.68 0.89 20.79
C VAL A 182 -16.28 1.38 20.45
N TRP A 183 -15.94 1.43 19.14
CA TRP A 183 -14.65 1.94 18.67
C TRP A 183 -14.43 3.40 19.07
N LEU A 184 -15.40 4.26 18.79
CA LEU A 184 -15.33 5.68 19.13
C LEU A 184 -15.25 5.92 20.65
N GLN A 185 -15.96 5.11 21.45
CA GLN A 185 -15.86 5.16 22.90
C GLN A 185 -14.46 4.79 23.42
N GLN A 186 -13.85 3.73 22.84
CA GLN A 186 -12.48 3.33 23.20
C GLN A 186 -11.46 4.43 22.86
N LEU A 187 -11.58 5.08 21.70
CA LEU A 187 -10.73 6.21 21.33
C LEU A 187 -10.84 7.38 22.34
N LYS A 188 -12.05 7.72 22.77
CA LYS A 188 -12.28 8.76 23.81
C LYS A 188 -11.57 8.41 25.11
N VAL A 189 -11.68 7.18 25.57
CA VAL A 189 -11.01 6.70 26.80
C VAL A 189 -9.48 6.80 26.66
N MET A 190 -8.92 6.35 25.54
CA MET A 190 -7.48 6.41 25.28
C MET A 190 -6.95 7.86 25.26
N ARG A 191 -7.66 8.79 24.63
CA ARG A 191 -7.30 10.23 24.61
C ARG A 191 -7.33 10.83 26.00
N SER A 192 -8.38 10.56 26.79
CA SER A 192 -8.47 11.04 28.17
C SER A 192 -7.36 10.52 29.08
N ALA A 193 -6.92 9.27 28.88
CA ALA A 193 -5.81 8.69 29.63
C ALA A 193 -4.46 9.33 29.25
N LYS A 194 -4.26 9.71 27.97
CA LYS A 194 -3.05 10.39 27.49
C LYS A 194 -2.95 11.82 28.04
N SER A 195 -4.05 12.57 28.04
CA SER A 195 -4.09 13.94 28.56
C SER A 195 -3.79 14.05 30.08
N LYS A 196 -4.06 12.99 30.86
CA LYS A 196 -3.75 12.98 32.33
C LYS A 196 -2.28 12.68 32.65
N LYS A 197 -1.47 12.27 31.64
CA LYS A 197 -0.05 11.93 31.83
C LYS A 197 0.91 13.02 31.33
N GLN A 198 0.39 14.07 30.74
CA GLN A 198 1.09 15.31 30.36
C GLN A 198 0.87 16.41 31.38
#